data_94d3fddbb6afbd42277598dc348382a8
#
_entry.id   94d3fddbb6afbd42277598dc348382a8
#
_cell.length_a   1.000
_cell.length_b   1.000
_cell.length_c   1.000
_cell.angle_alpha   90.00
_cell.angle_beta   90.00
_cell.angle_gamma   90.00
#
_symmetry.space_group_name_H-M   'P 1'
#
loop_
_entity.id
_entity.type
_entity.pdbx_description
1 polymer ?
#
loop_
_entity_poly.entity_id
_entity_poly.type
_entity_poly.pdbx_seq_one_letter_code
_entity_poly.pdbx_strand_id
1 'polypeptide(L)'
;MPDEERLFVKQPITDRTLFRQWCRQPDFERNLPLLMLHGKKVIGEATLHQRGGGWKRHIGLITLLTHPEYRGRDVSKVLVVEMIHLARHCGLRRLEAEVNGERKIALQVLAQLGFNELMRLDDYVLDMKAVTHDYVLMGRNLKQEEEYAGIGG
;
A
#
# COMPACT_ATOMS: atom_id res chain seq x y z
N MET A 1 -7.42 18.63 10.02
CA MET A 1 -6.01 18.45 9.68
C MET A 1 -5.41 19.79 9.27
N PRO A 2 -4.32 20.19 9.86
CA PRO A 2 -3.66 21.45 9.43
C PRO A 2 -3.33 21.39 7.94
N ASP A 3 -3.42 22.52 7.27
CA ASP A 3 -3.09 22.58 5.83
C ASP A 3 -1.67 22.09 5.54
N GLU A 4 -0.80 22.20 6.52
CA GLU A 4 0.60 21.78 6.40
C GLU A 4 0.76 20.27 6.32
N GLU A 5 -0.25 19.51 6.75
CA GLU A 5 -0.24 18.03 6.72
C GLU A 5 -1.05 17.50 5.56
N ARG A 6 -1.27 18.30 4.56
CA ARG A 6 -2.02 17.89 3.38
C ARG A 6 -1.30 16.80 2.63
N LEU A 7 -2.06 15.82 2.15
CA LEU A 7 -1.52 14.78 1.29
C LEU A 7 -1.17 15.38 -0.06
N PHE A 8 0.11 15.37 -0.40
CA PHE A 8 0.59 15.73 -1.72
C PHE A 8 1.13 14.50 -2.40
N VAL A 9 0.71 14.27 -3.61
CA VAL A 9 1.17 13.15 -4.40
C VAL A 9 2.19 13.67 -5.37
N LYS A 10 3.29 12.97 -5.51
CA LYS A 10 4.31 13.30 -6.50
C LYS A 10 3.72 13.39 -7.90
N GLN A 11 2.63 12.69 -8.10
CA GLN A 11 1.86 12.72 -9.33
C GLN A 11 0.40 12.91 -8.98
N PRO A 12 -0.40 13.62 -9.80
CA PRO A 12 -1.77 13.94 -9.43
C PRO A 12 -2.64 12.70 -9.33
N ILE A 13 -3.04 12.34 -8.12
CA ILE A 13 -3.96 11.21 -7.87
C ILE A 13 -5.30 11.44 -8.57
N THR A 14 -5.67 12.68 -8.77
CA THR A 14 -6.93 13.05 -9.40
C THR A 14 -6.95 12.78 -10.90
N ASP A 15 -5.81 12.58 -11.52
CA ASP A 15 -5.74 12.27 -12.95
C ASP A 15 -5.89 10.77 -13.17
N ARG A 16 -7.14 10.33 -13.24
CA ARG A 16 -7.48 8.93 -13.45
C ARG A 16 -7.01 8.39 -14.81
N THR A 17 -6.92 9.26 -15.79
CA THR A 17 -6.46 8.87 -17.13
C THR A 17 -4.98 8.49 -17.08
N LEU A 18 -4.19 9.28 -16.38
CA LEU A 18 -2.77 8.99 -16.21
C LEU A 18 -2.56 7.67 -15.47
N PHE A 19 -3.29 7.44 -14.38
CA PHE A 19 -3.22 6.18 -13.65
C PHE A 19 -3.64 4.99 -14.51
N ARG A 20 -4.67 5.13 -15.31
CA ARG A 20 -5.08 4.08 -16.25
C ARG A 20 -4.00 3.75 -17.25
N GLN A 21 -3.33 4.76 -17.80
CA GLN A 21 -2.23 4.54 -18.72
C GLN A 21 -1.10 3.79 -18.05
N TRP A 22 -0.74 4.17 -16.84
CA TRP A 22 0.31 3.49 -16.09
C TRP A 22 -0.05 2.05 -15.77
N CYS A 23 -1.28 1.80 -15.41
CA CYS A 23 -1.75 0.46 -15.07
C CYS A 23 -1.82 -0.45 -16.31
N ARG A 24 -2.02 0.11 -17.49
CA ARG A 24 -2.20 -0.63 -18.73
C ARG A 24 -0.93 -0.88 -19.53
N GLN A 25 0.17 -0.28 -19.16
CA GLN A 25 1.41 -0.55 -19.88
C GLN A 25 1.80 -1.99 -19.68
N PRO A 26 1.90 -2.77 -20.78
CA PRO A 26 1.79 -4.21 -20.69
C PRO A 26 3.05 -4.95 -20.27
N ASP A 27 4.19 -4.32 -20.12
CA ASP A 27 5.42 -5.10 -20.16
C ASP A 27 6.24 -5.12 -18.88
N PHE A 28 5.77 -4.56 -17.77
CA PHE A 28 6.69 -4.41 -16.65
C PHE A 28 6.06 -4.49 -15.28
N GLU A 29 6.84 -4.97 -14.34
CA GLU A 29 6.66 -4.65 -12.94
C GLU A 29 6.63 -3.13 -12.82
N ARG A 30 5.51 -2.61 -12.38
CA ARG A 30 5.38 -1.19 -12.20
C ARG A 30 5.35 -0.83 -10.74
N ASN A 31 6.15 0.16 -10.45
CA ASN A 31 6.20 0.73 -9.12
C ASN A 31 5.53 2.09 -9.18
N LEU A 32 4.42 2.24 -8.48
CA LEU A 32 3.66 3.48 -8.43
C LEU A 32 3.81 4.10 -7.03
N PRO A 33 4.69 5.10 -6.87
CA PRO A 33 4.92 5.70 -5.56
C PRO A 33 3.95 6.83 -5.26
N LEU A 34 3.56 6.93 -4.00
CA LEU A 34 2.85 8.07 -3.42
C LEU A 34 3.67 8.66 -2.29
N LEU A 35 3.73 9.97 -2.24
CA LEU A 35 4.44 10.67 -1.18
C LEU A 35 3.47 11.51 -0.37
N MET A 36 3.61 11.50 0.95
CA MET A 36 2.94 12.43 1.84
C MET A 36 3.95 13.47 2.31
N LEU A 37 3.59 14.73 2.19
CA LEU A 37 4.46 15.84 2.55
C LEU A 37 3.86 16.67 3.68
N HIS A 38 4.73 17.10 4.59
CA HIS A 38 4.44 18.17 5.54
C HIS A 38 5.33 19.36 5.17
N GLY A 39 4.73 20.37 4.54
CA GLY A 39 5.51 21.44 3.91
C GLY A 39 6.35 20.86 2.77
N LYS A 40 7.67 21.00 2.88
CA LYS A 40 8.62 20.45 1.89
C LYS A 40 9.22 19.10 2.34
N LYS A 41 8.86 18.62 3.53
CA LYS A 41 9.41 17.41 4.09
C LYS A 41 8.57 16.20 3.72
N VAL A 42 9.21 15.13 3.25
CA VAL A 42 8.55 13.85 3.01
C VAL A 42 8.37 13.15 4.35
N ILE A 43 7.13 12.92 4.75
CA ILE A 43 6.80 12.29 6.02
C ILE A 43 6.32 10.85 5.87
N GLY A 44 5.98 10.47 4.66
CA GLY A 44 5.57 9.10 4.36
C GLY A 44 5.66 8.81 2.89
N GLU A 45 5.85 7.54 2.58
CA GLU A 45 5.89 7.03 1.22
C GLU A 45 5.20 5.68 1.18
N ALA A 46 4.42 5.45 0.14
CA ALA A 46 3.87 4.15 -0.17
C ALA A 46 4.14 3.85 -1.64
N THR A 47 4.47 2.61 -1.95
CA THR A 47 4.70 2.19 -3.33
C THR A 47 3.85 0.97 -3.61
N LEU A 48 3.12 1.00 -4.72
CA LEU A 48 2.40 -0.15 -5.24
C LEU A 48 3.29 -0.84 -6.27
N HIS A 49 3.63 -2.08 -6.00
CA HIS A 49 4.42 -2.92 -6.89
C HIS A 49 3.47 -3.85 -7.65
N GLN A 50 3.51 -3.78 -8.98
CA GLN A 50 2.70 -4.63 -9.84
C GLN A 50 3.59 -5.57 -10.64
N ARG A 51 3.05 -6.75 -10.94
CA ARG A 51 3.72 -7.72 -11.80
C ARG A 51 3.08 -7.70 -13.18
N GLY A 52 3.91 -7.76 -14.22
CA GLY A 52 3.45 -7.71 -15.60
C GLY A 52 2.87 -9.01 -16.15
N GLY A 53 2.97 -10.12 -15.41
CA GLY A 53 2.45 -11.40 -15.87
C GLY A 53 2.55 -12.49 -14.81
N GLY A 54 2.16 -13.69 -15.17
CA GLY A 54 2.17 -14.84 -14.28
C GLY A 54 0.90 -14.97 -13.45
N TRP A 55 0.90 -15.96 -12.58
CA TRP A 55 -0.27 -16.33 -11.78
C TRP A 55 -0.57 -15.36 -10.62
N LYS A 56 0.35 -14.46 -10.32
CA LYS A 56 0.16 -13.42 -9.31
C LYS A 56 -0.06 -12.03 -9.93
N ARG A 57 -0.35 -11.96 -11.24
CA ARG A 57 -0.51 -10.67 -11.93
C ARG A 57 -1.65 -9.82 -11.40
N HIS A 58 -2.61 -10.43 -10.71
CA HIS A 58 -3.77 -9.76 -10.12
C HIS A 58 -3.51 -9.28 -8.70
N ILE A 59 -2.32 -9.50 -8.17
CA ILE A 59 -1.94 -9.15 -6.80
C ILE A 59 -0.94 -8.00 -6.83
N GLY A 60 -1.26 -6.93 -6.12
CA GLY A 60 -0.32 -5.84 -5.89
C GLY A 60 0.33 -5.98 -4.52
N LEU A 61 1.60 -5.63 -4.43
CA LEU A 61 2.32 -5.57 -3.17
C LEU A 61 2.57 -4.12 -2.81
N ILE A 62 2.24 -3.73 -1.59
CA ILE A 62 2.54 -2.38 -1.12
C ILE A 62 3.69 -2.39 -0.13
N THR A 63 4.53 -1.35 -0.24
CA THR A 63 5.56 -1.07 0.76
C THR A 63 5.29 0.31 1.34
N LEU A 64 5.52 0.46 2.64
CA LEU A 64 5.25 1.68 3.38
C LEU A 64 6.49 2.11 4.14
N LEU A 65 6.81 3.40 4.05
CA LEU A 65 7.82 4.04 4.87
C LEU A 65 7.21 5.28 5.49
N THR A 66 7.33 5.41 6.79
CA THR A 66 6.86 6.57 7.53
C THR A 66 8.03 7.18 8.30
N HIS A 67 8.17 8.48 8.20
CA HIS A 67 9.20 9.20 8.96
C HIS A 67 8.99 8.96 10.46
N PRO A 68 10.04 8.62 11.22
CA PRO A 68 9.89 8.25 12.64
C PRO A 68 9.16 9.28 13.50
N GLU A 69 9.34 10.57 13.23
CA GLU A 69 8.66 11.64 13.97
C GLU A 69 7.15 11.69 13.73
N TYR A 70 6.67 11.05 12.67
CA TYR A 70 5.26 11.07 12.27
C TYR A 70 4.57 9.73 12.45
N ARG A 71 5.25 8.76 13.03
CA ARG A 71 4.64 7.47 13.35
C ARG A 71 3.55 7.66 14.39
N GLY A 72 2.40 6.99 14.17
CA GLY A 72 1.24 7.12 15.05
C GLY A 72 0.32 8.28 14.70
N ARG A 73 0.57 9.01 13.63
CA ARG A 73 -0.24 10.16 13.19
C ARG A 73 -1.12 9.85 11.98
N ASP A 74 -1.61 8.65 11.86
CA ASP A 74 -2.48 8.21 10.76
C ASP A 74 -1.86 8.33 9.35
N VAL A 75 -0.57 8.60 9.24
CA VAL A 75 0.11 8.70 7.94
C VAL A 75 0.01 7.38 7.18
N SER A 76 0.31 6.29 7.85
CA SER A 76 0.22 4.96 7.23
C SER A 76 -1.20 4.63 6.79
N LYS A 77 -2.19 5.00 7.60
CA LYS A 77 -3.60 4.76 7.27
C LYS A 77 -4.01 5.48 5.99
N VAL A 78 -3.67 6.75 5.89
CA VAL A 78 -3.99 7.55 4.69
C VAL A 78 -3.31 6.96 3.47
N LEU A 79 -2.03 6.62 3.58
CA LEU A 79 -1.29 6.02 2.47
C LEU A 79 -1.88 4.69 2.02
N VAL A 80 -2.26 3.83 2.96
CA VAL A 80 -2.86 2.53 2.62
C VAL A 80 -4.22 2.72 1.94
N VAL A 81 -5.05 3.64 2.41
CA VAL A 81 -6.34 3.94 1.77
C VAL A 81 -6.12 4.36 0.33
N GLU A 82 -5.15 5.23 0.07
CA GLU A 82 -4.84 5.65 -1.30
C GLU A 82 -4.29 4.50 -2.14
N MET A 83 -3.49 3.63 -1.56
CA MET A 83 -3.00 2.43 -2.26
C MET A 83 -4.15 1.50 -2.65
N ILE A 84 -5.16 1.35 -1.80
CA ILE A 84 -6.34 0.56 -2.10
C ILE A 84 -7.07 1.13 -3.31
N HIS A 85 -7.28 2.46 -3.33
CA HIS A 85 -7.91 3.11 -4.47
C HIS A 85 -7.10 2.95 -5.75
N LEU A 86 -5.79 3.14 -5.65
CA LEU A 86 -4.90 2.98 -6.80
C LEU A 86 -4.92 1.55 -7.33
N ALA A 87 -4.85 0.56 -6.44
CA ALA A 87 -4.89 -0.84 -6.83
C ALA A 87 -6.18 -1.21 -7.56
N ARG A 88 -7.31 -0.67 -7.09
CA ARG A 88 -8.60 -0.85 -7.79
C ARG A 88 -8.58 -0.24 -9.18
N HIS A 89 -8.01 0.94 -9.32
CA HIS A 89 -7.87 1.58 -10.63
C HIS A 89 -7.02 0.76 -11.59
N CYS A 90 -6.02 0.07 -11.06
CA CYS A 90 -5.17 -0.80 -11.86
C CYS A 90 -5.83 -2.14 -12.19
N GLY A 91 -7.03 -2.38 -11.72
CA GLY A 91 -7.74 -3.63 -11.96
C GLY A 91 -7.23 -4.81 -11.13
N LEU A 92 -6.47 -4.53 -10.08
CA LEU A 92 -5.97 -5.58 -9.20
C LEU A 92 -7.11 -6.15 -8.35
N ARG A 93 -7.04 -7.44 -8.09
CA ARG A 93 -8.05 -8.15 -7.30
C ARG A 93 -7.67 -8.35 -5.86
N ARG A 94 -6.39 -8.18 -5.56
CA ARG A 94 -5.84 -8.44 -4.24
C ARG A 94 -4.69 -7.50 -3.96
N LEU A 95 -4.55 -7.10 -2.71
CA LEU A 95 -3.46 -6.26 -2.26
C LEU A 95 -2.79 -6.91 -1.07
N GLU A 96 -1.46 -6.97 -1.11
CA GLU A 96 -0.65 -7.54 -0.03
C GLU A 96 0.34 -6.52 0.49
N ALA A 97 0.72 -6.67 1.76
CA ALA A 97 1.72 -5.82 2.41
C ALA A 97 2.65 -6.67 3.25
N GLU A 98 3.94 -6.42 3.11
CA GLU A 98 4.96 -7.04 3.95
C GLU A 98 5.27 -6.12 5.11
N VAL A 99 5.24 -6.64 6.33
CA VAL A 99 5.37 -5.84 7.54
C VAL A 99 6.35 -6.52 8.49
N ASN A 100 7.17 -5.72 9.16
CA ASN A 100 7.94 -6.18 10.30
C ASN A 100 6.96 -6.52 11.42
N GLY A 101 6.99 -7.76 11.90
CA GLY A 101 6.04 -8.28 12.89
C GLY A 101 6.11 -7.59 14.26
N GLU A 102 7.17 -6.83 14.53
CA GLU A 102 7.30 -6.06 15.75
C GLU A 102 6.53 -4.73 15.68
N ARG A 103 6.15 -4.30 14.49
CA ARG A 103 5.43 -3.05 14.28
C ARG A 103 3.93 -3.25 14.47
N LYS A 104 3.52 -3.34 15.72
CA LYS A 104 2.12 -3.65 16.06
C LYS A 104 1.13 -2.60 15.57
N ILE A 105 1.52 -1.33 15.57
CA ILE A 105 0.65 -0.25 15.08
C ILE A 105 0.39 -0.40 13.59
N ALA A 106 1.41 -0.72 12.81
CA ALA A 106 1.25 -0.94 11.38
C ALA A 106 0.32 -2.13 11.09
N LEU A 107 0.48 -3.22 11.84
CA LEU A 107 -0.39 -4.39 11.73
C LEU A 107 -1.84 -4.05 12.07
N GLN A 108 -2.06 -3.25 13.13
CA GLN A 108 -3.40 -2.81 13.52
C GLN A 108 -4.05 -1.93 12.46
N VAL A 109 -3.30 -1.00 11.87
CA VAL A 109 -3.81 -0.14 10.80
C VAL A 109 -4.25 -0.98 9.61
N LEU A 110 -3.44 -1.93 9.19
CA LEU A 110 -3.80 -2.83 8.09
C LEU A 110 -5.04 -3.67 8.42
N ALA A 111 -5.11 -4.21 9.64
CA ALA A 111 -6.26 -4.98 10.08
C ALA A 111 -7.55 -4.15 10.07
N GLN A 112 -7.48 -2.90 10.52
CA GLN A 112 -8.61 -1.97 10.49
C GLN A 112 -9.08 -1.68 9.06
N LEU A 113 -8.18 -1.76 8.09
CA LEU A 113 -8.48 -1.53 6.68
C LEU A 113 -8.82 -2.81 5.91
N GLY A 114 -9.09 -3.89 6.62
CA GLY A 114 -9.57 -5.13 6.02
C GLY A 114 -8.50 -6.12 5.60
N PHE A 115 -7.25 -5.88 5.95
CA PHE A 115 -6.19 -6.84 5.70
C PHE A 115 -6.18 -7.94 6.76
N ASN A 116 -5.88 -9.15 6.35
CA ASN A 116 -5.73 -10.30 7.22
C ASN A 116 -4.30 -10.81 7.18
N GLU A 117 -3.83 -11.37 8.29
CA GLU A 117 -2.52 -12.01 8.33
C GLU A 117 -2.57 -13.31 7.50
N LEU A 118 -1.72 -13.39 6.49
CA LEU A 118 -1.61 -14.55 5.63
C LEU A 118 -0.49 -15.48 6.05
N MET A 119 0.61 -14.91 6.55
CA MET A 119 1.79 -15.66 6.91
C MET A 119 2.60 -14.88 7.95
N ARG A 120 3.18 -15.60 8.88
CA ARG A 120 4.13 -15.05 9.86
C ARG A 120 5.33 -15.99 9.93
N LEU A 121 6.52 -15.42 9.77
CA LEU A 121 7.78 -16.16 9.87
C LEU A 121 8.69 -15.45 10.86
N ASP A 122 9.06 -16.15 11.92
CA ASP A 122 9.90 -15.59 12.96
C ASP A 122 11.36 -15.47 12.48
N ASP A 123 12.02 -14.37 12.84
CA ASP A 123 13.44 -14.12 12.55
C ASP A 123 13.79 -14.34 11.08
N TYR A 124 12.94 -13.91 10.18
CA TYR A 124 13.04 -14.23 8.77
C TYR A 124 13.75 -13.16 7.94
N VAL A 125 13.64 -11.89 8.33
CA VAL A 125 14.20 -10.77 7.58
C VAL A 125 15.29 -10.07 8.37
N LEU A 126 16.21 -9.43 7.65
CA LEU A 126 17.33 -8.70 8.26
C LEU A 126 17.16 -7.21 8.02
N ASP A 127 17.42 -6.41 9.06
CA ASP A 127 17.56 -4.98 8.89
C ASP A 127 18.98 -4.61 8.44
N MET A 128 19.25 -3.31 8.29
CA MET A 128 20.54 -2.82 7.82
C MET A 128 21.67 -3.07 8.82
N LYS A 129 21.34 -3.38 10.07
CA LYS A 129 22.30 -3.71 11.13
C LYS A 129 22.50 -5.22 11.29
N ALA A 130 21.94 -6.01 10.37
CA ALA A 130 21.96 -7.47 10.39
C ALA A 130 21.25 -8.07 11.62
N VAL A 131 20.28 -7.35 12.18
CA VAL A 131 19.39 -7.87 13.22
C VAL A 131 18.18 -8.48 12.57
N THR A 132 17.78 -9.68 13.00
CA THR A 132 16.63 -10.37 12.46
C THR A 132 15.33 -9.82 13.03
N HIS A 133 14.30 -9.85 12.20
CA HIS A 133 12.94 -9.45 12.56
C HIS A 133 11.93 -10.44 12.03
N ASP A 134 10.77 -10.48 12.68
CA ASP A 134 9.66 -11.31 12.21
C ASP A 134 9.08 -10.72 10.93
N TYR A 135 8.75 -11.60 10.01
CA TYR A 135 8.11 -11.24 8.75
C TYR A 135 6.63 -11.56 8.83
N VAL A 136 5.80 -10.59 8.47
CA VAL A 136 4.35 -10.79 8.39
C VAL A 136 3.88 -10.36 7.01
N LEU A 137 3.14 -11.24 6.35
CA LEU A 137 2.46 -10.93 5.10
C LEU A 137 0.98 -10.73 5.40
N MET A 138 0.47 -9.55 5.08
CA MET A 138 -0.94 -9.19 5.22
C MET A 138 -1.58 -9.11 3.85
N GLY A 139 -2.84 -9.48 3.72
CA GLY A 139 -3.52 -9.42 2.44
C GLY A 139 -4.98 -9.03 2.56
N ARG A 140 -5.48 -8.37 1.52
CA ARG A 140 -6.87 -7.94 1.40
C ARG A 140 -7.41 -8.24 0.01
N ASN A 141 -8.62 -8.75 -0.05
CA ASN A 141 -9.35 -8.92 -1.29
C ASN A 141 -9.99 -7.59 -1.68
N LEU A 142 -9.76 -7.13 -2.90
CA LEU A 142 -10.29 -5.85 -3.39
C LEU A 142 -11.59 -5.99 -4.17
N LYS A 143 -11.88 -7.18 -4.66
CA LYS A 143 -13.00 -7.39 -5.57
C LYS A 143 -14.34 -7.54 -4.87
N GLN A 144 -14.33 -7.84 -3.59
CA GLN A 144 -15.53 -8.18 -2.83
C GLN A 144 -16.60 -7.10 -2.86
N GLU A 145 -16.20 -5.84 -2.77
CA GLU A 145 -17.13 -4.71 -2.79
C GLU A 145 -17.79 -4.51 -4.17
N GLU A 146 -17.04 -4.73 -5.23
CA GLU A 146 -17.56 -4.64 -6.58
C GLU A 146 -18.58 -5.74 -6.86
N GLU A 147 -18.34 -6.93 -6.36
CA GLU A 147 -19.29 -8.04 -6.48
C GLU A 147 -20.60 -7.72 -5.78
N TYR A 148 -20.55 -7.15 -4.60
CA TYR A 148 -21.74 -6.72 -3.89
C TYR A 148 -22.48 -5.61 -4.62
N ALA A 149 -21.77 -4.63 -5.13
CA ALA A 149 -22.37 -3.54 -5.91
C ALA A 149 -23.04 -4.07 -7.19
N GLY A 150 -22.42 -5.05 -7.84
CA GLY A 150 -22.97 -5.67 -9.04
C GLY A 150 -24.21 -6.52 -8.75
N ILE A 151 -24.26 -7.20 -7.62
CA ILE A 151 -25.38 -8.06 -7.22
C ILE A 151 -26.55 -7.22 -6.72
N GLY A 152 -26.24 -6.12 -6.04
CA GLY A 152 -27.26 -5.21 -5.50
C GLY A 152 -27.86 -4.24 -6.51
N GLY A 153 -27.35 -4.27 -7.73
CA GLY A 153 -27.79 -3.38 -8.79
C GLY A 153 -28.98 -3.87 -9.59
#